data_a1f632fcaeb3a2ec04da7acf0cf7b7c4
#
_entry.id   a1f632fcaeb3a2ec04da7acf0cf7b7c4
#
_cell.length_a   1.000
_cell.length_b   1.000
_cell.length_c   1.000
_cell.angle_alpha   90.00
_cell.angle_beta   90.00
_cell.angle_gamma   90.00
#
_symmetry.space_group_name_H-M   'P 1'
#
loop_
_entity.id
_entity.type
_entity.pdbx_description
1 polymer ?
#
loop_
_entity_poly.entity_id
_entity_poly.type
_entity_poly.pdbx_seq_one_letter_code
_entity_poly.pdbx_strand_id
1 'polypeptide(L)'
;MKKLLTILVLMLMNNPIHAENDEQTFQLAYLAGGCYWGLEELMRNIPGVITTKVGFSGGHIKNVSYKEVGRGDTGHAESIEIQFDSQALSYEDLLFHFFKMHNPTTLNQQGNDKGTQYRSAIFYASEQQKNTALKTIGVVDQSNAWGDPVKTEVVAFSAFYPAEEAHQKYLVKNPDGYSCHFVRKFDFTKN
;
A
#
# COMPACT_ATOMS: atom_id res chain seq x y z
N MET A 1 35.60 61.71 -45.56
CA MET A 1 35.95 60.62 -44.65
C MET A 1 34.69 60.23 -43.87
N LYS A 2 33.99 59.18 -44.32
CA LYS A 2 32.71 58.71 -43.66
C LYS A 2 33.08 57.60 -42.67
N LYS A 3 32.79 57.79 -41.36
CA LYS A 3 32.97 56.76 -40.37
C LYS A 3 31.73 55.85 -40.35
N LEU A 4 31.97 54.58 -40.67
CA LEU A 4 30.96 53.53 -40.59
C LEU A 4 30.86 53.08 -39.20
N LEU A 5 29.65 53.22 -38.56
CA LEU A 5 29.35 52.77 -37.20
C LEU A 5 28.75 51.37 -37.31
N THR A 6 29.49 50.35 -36.89
CA THR A 6 29.02 48.97 -36.87
C THR A 6 28.25 48.75 -35.55
N ILE A 7 26.94 48.54 -35.66
CA ILE A 7 26.07 48.20 -34.52
C ILE A 7 26.12 46.67 -34.33
N LEU A 8 26.71 46.22 -33.25
CA LEU A 8 26.72 44.82 -32.85
C LEU A 8 25.40 44.53 -32.13
N VAL A 9 24.48 43.81 -32.78
CA VAL A 9 23.22 43.30 -32.16
C VAL A 9 23.54 42.05 -31.42
N LEU A 10 23.54 42.12 -30.08
CA LEU A 10 23.62 40.97 -29.20
C LEU A 10 22.25 40.28 -29.14
N MET A 11 22.07 39.16 -29.84
CA MET A 11 20.91 38.28 -29.68
C MET A 11 21.02 37.55 -28.35
N LEU A 12 20.25 37.99 -27.35
CA LEU A 12 20.01 37.22 -26.14
C LEU A 12 19.15 36.01 -26.51
N MET A 13 19.75 34.84 -26.59
CA MET A 13 19.02 33.58 -26.66
C MET A 13 18.34 33.32 -25.30
N ASN A 14 17.06 33.63 -25.19
CA ASN A 14 16.22 33.13 -24.12
C ASN A 14 16.04 31.60 -24.27
N ASN A 15 16.83 30.83 -23.57
CA ASN A 15 16.54 29.45 -23.36
C ASN A 15 15.33 29.38 -22.44
N PRO A 16 14.19 28.74 -22.80
CA PRO A 16 13.14 28.46 -21.86
C PRO A 16 13.70 27.48 -20.84
N ILE A 17 13.77 27.90 -19.58
CA ILE A 17 13.94 27.00 -18.43
C ILE A 17 12.72 26.11 -18.45
N HIS A 18 12.87 24.87 -18.92
CA HIS A 18 11.90 23.82 -18.66
C HIS A 18 11.93 23.65 -17.11
N ALA A 19 10.90 24.15 -16.45
CA ALA A 19 10.58 23.69 -15.11
C ALA A 19 10.27 22.20 -15.28
N GLU A 20 11.20 21.34 -14.88
CA GLU A 20 10.91 19.95 -14.58
C GLU A 20 9.79 20.00 -13.54
N ASN A 21 8.57 19.61 -13.94
CA ASN A 21 7.52 19.32 -12.98
C ASN A 21 8.08 18.17 -12.12
N ASP A 22 8.41 18.46 -10.90
CA ASP A 22 8.66 17.47 -9.85
C ASP A 22 7.31 16.76 -9.62
N GLU A 23 6.97 15.83 -10.53
CA GLU A 23 5.81 14.96 -10.33
C GLU A 23 6.04 14.23 -9.02
N GLN A 24 5.15 14.46 -8.09
CA GLN A 24 5.19 13.82 -6.77
C GLN A 24 5.33 12.31 -6.96
N THR A 25 6.54 11.78 -6.73
CA THR A 25 6.89 10.40 -7.03
C THR A 25 6.29 9.41 -6.04
N PHE A 26 5.74 9.88 -4.89
CA PHE A 26 5.18 8.99 -3.89
C PHE A 26 3.68 8.85 -4.00
N GLN A 27 3.25 7.61 -3.80
CA GLN A 27 1.84 7.24 -3.72
C GLN A 27 1.52 6.66 -2.34
N LEU A 28 0.22 6.64 -2.02
CA LEU A 28 -0.30 5.98 -0.83
C LEU A 28 -1.08 4.72 -1.23
N ALA A 29 -0.91 3.66 -0.46
CA ALA A 29 -1.71 2.45 -0.51
C ALA A 29 -2.29 2.14 0.89
N TYR A 30 -3.50 1.60 0.94
CA TYR A 30 -4.18 1.20 2.17
C TYR A 30 -4.60 -0.26 2.05
N LEU A 31 -4.01 -1.12 2.86
CA LEU A 31 -4.16 -2.58 2.75
C LEU A 31 -4.51 -3.19 4.11
N ALA A 32 -5.33 -4.22 4.11
CA ALA A 32 -5.65 -5.04 5.27
C ALA A 32 -5.47 -6.53 4.93
N GLY A 33 -4.78 -7.28 5.76
CA GLY A 33 -4.47 -8.69 5.50
C GLY A 33 -4.16 -9.49 6.77
N GLY A 34 -4.98 -9.33 7.81
CA GLY A 34 -4.78 -9.93 9.13
C GLY A 34 -4.15 -8.96 10.13
N CYS A 35 -3.48 -9.48 11.15
CA CYS A 35 -2.81 -8.67 12.16
C CYS A 35 -1.78 -7.74 11.51
N TYR A 36 -1.97 -6.45 11.69
CA TYR A 36 -1.13 -5.42 11.05
C TYR A 36 0.32 -5.40 11.56
N TRP A 37 0.64 -5.97 12.74
CA TRP A 37 2.02 -6.03 13.23
C TRP A 37 2.94 -6.82 12.29
N GLY A 38 2.52 -8.02 11.91
CA GLY A 38 3.28 -8.87 11.00
C GLY A 38 3.25 -8.35 9.56
N LEU A 39 2.11 -7.80 9.13
CA LEU A 39 1.99 -7.21 7.81
C LEU A 39 2.89 -5.98 7.66
N GLU A 40 2.90 -5.07 8.65
CA GLU A 40 3.79 -3.90 8.65
C GLU A 40 5.26 -4.30 8.60
N GLU A 41 5.65 -5.29 9.41
CA GLU A 41 7.04 -5.76 9.44
C GLU A 41 7.54 -6.23 8.09
N LEU A 42 6.70 -6.93 7.32
CA LEU A 42 7.07 -7.40 6.00
C LEU A 42 7.02 -6.28 4.95
N MET A 43 5.97 -5.44 4.97
CA MET A 43 5.77 -4.39 3.98
C MET A 43 6.81 -3.28 4.07
N ARG A 44 7.18 -2.83 5.28
CA ARG A 44 8.16 -1.76 5.47
C ARG A 44 9.57 -2.10 4.96
N ASN A 45 9.86 -3.39 4.77
CA ASN A 45 11.15 -3.88 4.27
C ASN A 45 11.20 -4.06 2.75
N ILE A 46 10.12 -3.74 2.02
CA ILE A 46 10.12 -3.79 0.55
C ILE A 46 10.90 -2.60 0.00
N PRO A 47 11.89 -2.81 -0.90
CA PRO A 47 12.55 -1.71 -1.59
C PRO A 47 11.52 -0.81 -2.31
N GLY A 48 11.61 0.50 -2.13
CA GLY A 48 10.66 1.48 -2.65
C GLY A 48 9.57 1.87 -1.66
N VAL A 49 9.35 1.15 -0.56
CA VAL A 49 8.50 1.61 0.55
C VAL A 49 9.27 2.65 1.37
N ILE A 50 8.64 3.82 1.55
CA ILE A 50 9.22 4.99 2.25
C ILE A 50 8.82 4.98 3.72
N THR A 51 7.52 4.89 4.00
CA THR A 51 7.00 4.83 5.37
C THR A 51 5.76 3.96 5.45
N THR A 52 5.50 3.46 6.66
CA THR A 52 4.29 2.72 7.01
C THR A 52 3.68 3.27 8.28
N LYS A 53 2.35 3.18 8.38
CA LYS A 53 1.59 3.39 9.62
C LYS A 53 0.54 2.31 9.74
N VAL A 54 0.35 1.76 10.94
CA VAL A 54 -0.74 0.82 11.21
C VAL A 54 -1.95 1.55 11.78
N GLY A 55 -3.14 1.05 11.49
CA GLY A 55 -4.39 1.67 11.90
C GLY A 55 -5.61 0.88 11.43
N PHE A 56 -6.69 1.60 11.16
CA PHE A 56 -8.00 1.01 10.90
C PHE A 56 -8.68 1.69 9.73
N SER A 57 -9.26 0.89 8.81
CA SER A 57 -10.02 1.38 7.65
C SER A 57 -11.27 0.53 7.38
N GLY A 58 -12.18 1.06 6.59
CA GLY A 58 -13.35 0.34 6.06
C GLY A 58 -14.53 0.22 7.02
N GLY A 59 -14.44 0.73 8.25
CA GLY A 59 -15.53 0.73 9.21
C GLY A 59 -16.35 2.03 9.22
N HIS A 60 -17.34 2.08 10.10
CA HIS A 60 -18.30 3.18 10.20
C HIS A 60 -18.12 4.06 11.45
N ILE A 61 -17.25 3.68 12.39
CA ILE A 61 -16.98 4.42 13.63
C ILE A 61 -15.77 5.33 13.40
N LYS A 62 -15.92 6.63 13.71
CA LYS A 62 -14.82 7.60 13.60
C LYS A 62 -13.92 7.56 14.83
N ASN A 63 -12.61 7.82 14.63
CA ASN A 63 -11.61 7.90 15.69
C ASN A 63 -11.61 6.67 16.61
N VAL A 64 -11.76 5.49 16.01
CA VAL A 64 -11.85 4.22 16.70
C VAL A 64 -10.51 3.85 17.36
N SER A 65 -10.56 3.26 18.54
CA SER A 65 -9.41 2.70 19.27
C SER A 65 -9.20 1.22 18.95
N TYR A 66 -8.00 0.71 19.24
CA TYR A 66 -7.68 -0.72 19.11
C TYR A 66 -8.69 -1.61 19.89
N LYS A 67 -9.01 -1.21 21.13
CA LYS A 67 -9.96 -1.94 21.97
C LYS A 67 -11.35 -2.04 21.34
N GLU A 68 -11.80 -0.99 20.64
CA GLU A 68 -13.09 -0.98 19.97
C GLU A 68 -13.08 -1.88 18.75
N VAL A 69 -12.04 -1.79 17.90
CA VAL A 69 -11.88 -2.68 16.73
C VAL A 69 -11.80 -4.14 17.14
N GLY A 70 -11.10 -4.44 18.25
CA GLY A 70 -10.98 -5.78 18.80
C GLY A 70 -12.32 -6.47 19.16
N ARG A 71 -13.40 -5.70 19.33
CA ARG A 71 -14.76 -6.28 19.53
C ARG A 71 -15.34 -6.89 18.24
N GLY A 72 -14.85 -6.49 17.07
CA GLY A 72 -15.29 -7.01 15.77
C GLY A 72 -16.60 -6.42 15.23
N ASP A 73 -17.16 -5.39 15.87
CA ASP A 73 -18.46 -4.78 15.54
C ASP A 73 -18.37 -3.39 14.91
N THR A 74 -17.17 -2.85 14.75
CA THR A 74 -16.94 -1.50 14.20
C THR A 74 -16.94 -1.44 12.68
N GLY A 75 -16.86 -2.60 12.00
CA GLY A 75 -16.69 -2.72 10.56
C GLY A 75 -15.26 -2.40 10.07
N HIS A 76 -14.37 -1.93 10.96
CA HIS A 76 -12.98 -1.66 10.60
C HIS A 76 -12.16 -2.95 10.43
N ALA A 77 -11.21 -2.90 9.48
CA ALA A 77 -10.12 -3.87 9.40
C ALA A 77 -8.84 -3.26 9.98
N GLU A 78 -8.02 -4.10 10.63
CA GLU A 78 -6.62 -3.78 10.89
C GLU A 78 -5.92 -3.54 9.57
N SER A 79 -5.40 -2.34 9.40
CA SER A 79 -4.95 -1.85 8.10
C SER A 79 -3.58 -1.19 8.21
N ILE A 80 -2.89 -1.13 7.08
CA ILE A 80 -1.64 -0.43 6.94
C ILE A 80 -1.76 0.66 5.87
N GLU A 81 -1.34 1.89 6.20
CA GLU A 81 -1.05 2.95 5.25
C GLU A 81 0.41 2.81 4.83
N ILE A 82 0.66 2.75 3.53
CA ILE A 82 1.99 2.58 2.94
C ILE A 82 2.26 3.76 2.02
N GLN A 83 3.29 4.54 2.30
CA GLN A 83 3.85 5.50 1.37
C GLN A 83 5.01 4.85 0.62
N PHE A 84 4.96 4.87 -0.71
CA PHE A 84 5.99 4.25 -1.56
C PHE A 84 6.37 5.15 -2.73
N ASP A 85 7.62 4.99 -3.21
CA ASP A 85 8.13 5.64 -4.41
C ASP A 85 7.65 4.87 -5.65
N SER A 86 6.75 5.49 -6.42
CA SER A 86 6.16 4.87 -7.61
C SER A 86 7.13 4.69 -8.78
N GLN A 87 8.32 5.29 -8.73
CA GLN A 87 9.40 5.06 -9.71
C GLN A 87 10.22 3.81 -9.36
N ALA A 88 10.34 3.50 -8.06
CA ALA A 88 11.10 2.35 -7.58
C ALA A 88 10.24 1.09 -7.40
N LEU A 89 8.94 1.24 -7.10
CA LEU A 89 8.01 0.16 -6.81
C LEU A 89 6.64 0.50 -7.40
N SER A 90 6.18 -0.28 -8.39
CA SER A 90 4.82 -0.09 -8.91
C SER A 90 3.76 -0.52 -7.90
N TYR A 91 2.54 0.06 -8.00
CA TYR A 91 1.41 -0.37 -7.16
C TYR A 91 1.05 -1.84 -7.41
N GLU A 92 1.17 -2.34 -8.65
CA GLU A 92 0.96 -3.75 -8.99
C GLU A 92 1.96 -4.66 -8.28
N ASP A 93 3.27 -4.31 -8.28
CA ASP A 93 4.30 -5.08 -7.58
C ASP A 93 4.10 -5.06 -6.06
N LEU A 94 3.71 -3.91 -5.50
CA LEU A 94 3.34 -3.80 -4.09
C LEU A 94 2.21 -4.78 -3.74
N LEU A 95 1.18 -4.90 -4.59
CA LEU A 95 0.09 -5.84 -4.39
C LEU A 95 0.53 -7.31 -4.56
N PHE A 96 1.45 -7.62 -5.47
CA PHE A 96 2.03 -8.96 -5.53
C PHE A 96 2.81 -9.32 -4.26
N HIS A 97 3.54 -8.38 -3.66
CA HIS A 97 4.14 -8.59 -2.35
C HIS A 97 3.08 -8.85 -1.28
N PHE A 98 2.01 -8.05 -1.25
CA PHE A 98 0.89 -8.22 -0.33
C PHE A 98 0.27 -9.61 -0.42
N PHE A 99 -0.02 -10.10 -1.63
CA PHE A 99 -0.58 -11.44 -1.86
C PHE A 99 0.37 -12.59 -1.54
N LYS A 100 1.67 -12.35 -1.39
CA LYS A 100 2.65 -13.34 -0.90
C LYS A 100 2.75 -13.38 0.62
N MET A 101 2.30 -12.35 1.32
CA MET A 101 2.53 -12.17 2.76
C MET A 101 1.39 -12.68 3.64
N HIS A 102 0.16 -12.77 3.12
CA HIS A 102 -1.02 -13.24 3.86
C HIS A 102 -1.81 -14.24 3.02
N ASN A 103 -2.74 -14.96 3.63
CA ASN A 103 -3.67 -15.81 2.89
C ASN A 103 -4.90 -15.00 2.43
N PRO A 104 -5.05 -14.69 1.14
CA PRO A 104 -6.16 -13.90 0.62
C PRO A 104 -7.44 -14.71 0.40
N THR A 105 -7.45 -16.03 0.64
CA THR A 105 -8.58 -16.92 0.32
C THR A 105 -9.52 -17.15 1.50
N THR A 106 -9.16 -16.67 2.70
CA THR A 106 -9.99 -16.83 3.90
C THR A 106 -10.87 -15.61 4.16
N LEU A 107 -12.12 -15.84 4.56
CA LEU A 107 -13.02 -14.79 5.00
C LEU A 107 -12.82 -14.49 6.49
N ASN A 108 -12.67 -13.19 6.82
CA ASN A 108 -12.61 -12.70 8.20
C ASN A 108 -11.63 -13.48 9.11
N GLN A 109 -10.51 -13.90 8.52
CA GLN A 109 -9.51 -14.70 9.23
C GLN A 109 -8.15 -14.58 8.54
N GLN A 110 -7.07 -14.55 9.35
CA GLN A 110 -5.70 -14.72 8.90
C GLN A 110 -4.94 -15.58 9.91
N GLY A 111 -4.55 -16.79 9.50
CA GLY A 111 -3.90 -17.73 10.39
C GLY A 111 -4.79 -18.04 11.63
N ASN A 112 -4.29 -17.74 12.83
CA ASN A 112 -5.02 -17.93 14.08
C ASN A 112 -5.96 -16.76 14.42
N ASP A 113 -5.82 -15.62 13.75
CA ASP A 113 -6.61 -14.41 14.03
C ASP A 113 -7.96 -14.52 13.32
N LYS A 114 -9.05 -14.52 14.10
CA LYS A 114 -10.43 -14.67 13.63
C LYS A 114 -11.25 -13.43 13.99
N GLY A 115 -11.99 -12.92 13.02
CA GLY A 115 -12.86 -11.75 13.16
C GLY A 115 -12.82 -10.86 11.93
N THR A 116 -13.84 -10.02 11.74
CA THR A 116 -13.97 -9.10 10.61
C THR A 116 -12.80 -8.12 10.50
N GLN A 117 -12.17 -7.80 11.63
CA GLN A 117 -10.99 -6.93 11.71
C GLN A 117 -9.75 -7.54 11.05
N TYR A 118 -9.71 -8.85 10.83
CA TYR A 118 -8.59 -9.56 10.20
C TYR A 118 -8.85 -9.98 8.74
N ARG A 119 -9.87 -9.40 8.12
CA ARG A 119 -10.19 -9.68 6.72
C ARG A 119 -9.13 -9.13 5.76
N SER A 120 -9.07 -9.73 4.58
CA SER A 120 -8.26 -9.21 3.49
C SER A 120 -9.02 -8.12 2.72
N ALA A 121 -8.43 -6.94 2.59
CA ALA A 121 -9.02 -5.83 1.83
C ALA A 121 -7.97 -4.89 1.23
N ILE A 122 -8.31 -4.32 0.09
CA ILE A 122 -7.61 -3.24 -0.60
C ILE A 122 -8.54 -2.03 -0.63
N PHE A 123 -8.14 -0.92 0.02
CA PHE A 123 -8.89 0.33 0.03
C PHE A 123 -8.30 1.25 -1.03
N TYR A 124 -8.93 1.32 -2.22
CA TYR A 124 -8.39 2.09 -3.33
C TYR A 124 -8.68 3.59 -3.20
N ALA A 125 -7.68 4.42 -3.45
CA ALA A 125 -7.78 5.88 -3.42
C ALA A 125 -8.06 6.49 -4.81
N SER A 126 -8.00 5.70 -5.89
CA SER A 126 -8.27 6.12 -7.27
C SER A 126 -8.82 4.97 -8.12
N GLU A 127 -9.50 5.30 -9.22
CA GLU A 127 -9.95 4.28 -10.18
C GLU A 127 -8.77 3.51 -10.82
N GLN A 128 -7.62 4.14 -10.95
CA GLN A 128 -6.40 3.46 -11.41
C GLN A 128 -5.99 2.37 -10.42
N GLN A 129 -5.94 2.67 -9.10
CA GLN A 129 -5.64 1.68 -8.06
C GLN A 129 -6.66 0.55 -8.05
N LYS A 130 -7.96 0.86 -8.17
CA LYS A 130 -9.02 -0.13 -8.26
C LYS A 130 -8.80 -1.10 -9.43
N ASN A 131 -8.58 -0.56 -10.63
CA ASN A 131 -8.38 -1.37 -11.83
C ASN A 131 -7.13 -2.25 -11.71
N THR A 132 -6.03 -1.70 -11.17
CA THR A 132 -4.81 -2.47 -10.90
C THR A 132 -5.07 -3.58 -9.87
N ALA A 133 -5.78 -3.28 -8.77
CA ALA A 133 -6.11 -4.29 -7.76
C ALA A 133 -6.94 -5.45 -8.33
N LEU A 134 -7.99 -5.14 -9.10
CA LEU A 134 -8.83 -6.17 -9.73
C LEU A 134 -8.03 -7.01 -10.75
N LYS A 135 -7.17 -6.37 -11.55
CA LYS A 135 -6.26 -7.07 -12.48
C LYS A 135 -5.30 -8.00 -11.73
N THR A 136 -4.66 -7.49 -10.66
CA THR A 136 -3.71 -8.28 -9.87
C THR A 136 -4.39 -9.48 -9.21
N ILE A 137 -5.60 -9.32 -8.65
CA ILE A 137 -6.39 -10.44 -8.12
C ILE A 137 -6.64 -11.48 -9.22
N GLY A 138 -7.01 -11.06 -10.42
CA GLY A 138 -7.20 -11.98 -11.55
C GLY A 138 -5.94 -12.78 -11.89
N VAL A 139 -4.76 -12.17 -11.84
CA VAL A 139 -3.47 -12.87 -12.05
C VAL A 139 -3.19 -13.85 -10.91
N VAL A 140 -3.42 -13.46 -9.66
CA VAL A 140 -3.24 -14.33 -8.49
C VAL A 140 -4.17 -15.55 -8.56
N ASP A 141 -5.45 -15.35 -8.90
CA ASP A 141 -6.42 -16.44 -9.08
C ASP A 141 -6.04 -17.40 -10.21
N GLN A 142 -5.65 -16.84 -11.38
CA GLN A 142 -5.25 -17.64 -12.53
C GLN A 142 -4.01 -18.49 -12.27
N SER A 143 -3.07 -18.00 -11.44
CA SER A 143 -1.88 -18.76 -11.05
C SER A 143 -2.19 -20.02 -10.24
N ASN A 144 -3.36 -20.10 -9.63
CA ASN A 144 -3.79 -21.15 -8.70
C ASN A 144 -2.79 -21.43 -7.55
N ALA A 145 -1.89 -20.49 -7.25
CA ALA A 145 -0.85 -20.67 -6.23
C ALA A 145 -1.41 -20.85 -4.81
N TRP A 146 -2.61 -20.34 -4.57
CA TRP A 146 -3.32 -20.46 -3.29
C TRP A 146 -4.26 -21.66 -3.23
N GLY A 147 -4.62 -22.28 -4.35
CA GLY A 147 -5.52 -23.42 -4.45
C GLY A 147 -7.02 -23.07 -4.31
N ASP A 148 -7.35 -21.91 -3.75
CA ASP A 148 -8.70 -21.40 -3.57
C ASP A 148 -8.81 -19.96 -4.11
N PRO A 149 -10.01 -19.52 -4.53
CA PRO A 149 -10.21 -18.16 -5.03
C PRO A 149 -9.91 -17.07 -3.98
N VAL A 150 -9.33 -15.97 -4.43
CA VAL A 150 -9.10 -14.77 -3.62
C VAL A 150 -10.42 -14.20 -3.10
N LYS A 151 -10.46 -13.88 -1.80
CA LYS A 151 -11.61 -13.27 -1.07
C LYS A 151 -11.34 -11.81 -0.69
N THR A 152 -10.22 -11.26 -1.13
CA THR A 152 -9.82 -9.87 -0.84
C THR A 152 -10.89 -8.90 -1.35
N GLU A 153 -11.42 -8.07 -0.44
CA GLU A 153 -12.35 -6.99 -0.80
C GLU A 153 -11.60 -5.86 -1.52
N VAL A 154 -12.19 -5.29 -2.57
CA VAL A 154 -11.67 -4.08 -3.24
C VAL A 154 -12.72 -2.99 -3.08
N VAL A 155 -12.50 -2.07 -2.15
CA VAL A 155 -13.47 -1.04 -1.75
C VAL A 155 -12.87 0.35 -1.81
N ALA A 156 -13.69 1.38 -2.03
CA ALA A 156 -13.23 2.75 -2.05
C ALA A 156 -12.67 3.16 -0.67
N PHE A 157 -11.52 3.80 -0.67
CA PHE A 157 -10.95 4.40 0.53
C PHE A 157 -11.85 5.53 1.03
N SER A 158 -12.15 5.54 2.32
CA SER A 158 -12.95 6.60 2.94
C SER A 158 -12.18 7.35 4.03
N ALA A 159 -11.53 6.59 4.93
CA ALA A 159 -10.74 7.13 6.02
C ALA A 159 -9.77 6.09 6.57
N PHE A 160 -8.66 6.58 7.13
CA PHE A 160 -7.70 5.80 7.91
C PHE A 160 -7.58 6.43 9.31
N TYR A 161 -7.71 5.62 10.32
CA TYR A 161 -7.55 6.02 11.72
C TYR A 161 -6.29 5.35 12.27
N PRO A 162 -5.21 6.10 12.54
CA PRO A 162 -3.98 5.53 13.07
C PRO A 162 -4.23 4.81 14.40
N ALA A 163 -3.64 3.63 14.55
CA ALA A 163 -3.60 2.95 15.84
C ALA A 163 -2.66 3.70 16.81
N GLU A 164 -2.81 3.41 18.09
CA GLU A 164 -2.02 3.99 19.17
C GLU A 164 -0.51 3.72 18.95
N GLU A 165 0.35 4.60 19.43
CA GLU A 165 1.80 4.57 19.20
C GLU A 165 2.45 3.23 19.61
N ALA A 166 1.89 2.54 20.60
CA ALA A 166 2.36 1.22 21.02
C ALA A 166 2.29 0.15 19.92
N HIS A 167 1.39 0.33 18.94
CA HIS A 167 1.20 -0.59 17.81
C HIS A 167 2.09 -0.25 16.61
N GLN A 168 2.55 1.00 16.48
CA GLN A 168 3.39 1.43 15.35
C GLN A 168 4.76 0.74 15.43
N LYS A 169 5.17 0.09 14.34
CA LYS A 169 6.44 -0.65 14.26
C LYS A 169 6.61 -1.65 15.42
N TYR A 170 5.52 -2.36 15.74
CA TYR A 170 5.45 -3.22 16.91
C TYR A 170 6.57 -4.26 16.95
N LEU A 171 6.85 -4.96 15.83
CA LEU A 171 7.90 -5.98 15.79
C LEU A 171 9.31 -5.41 15.75
N VAL A 172 9.50 -4.12 15.42
CA VAL A 172 10.78 -3.43 15.63
C VAL A 172 11.06 -3.23 17.11
N LYS A 173 10.00 -2.84 17.87
CA LYS A 173 10.09 -2.62 19.32
C LYS A 173 10.09 -3.94 20.10
N ASN A 174 9.47 -5.00 19.55
CA ASN A 174 9.30 -6.32 20.15
C ASN A 174 9.68 -7.42 19.14
N PRO A 175 10.99 -7.69 18.91
CA PRO A 175 11.42 -8.64 17.86
C PRO A 175 10.87 -10.07 18.01
N ASP A 176 10.62 -10.51 19.25
CA ASP A 176 10.04 -11.83 19.56
C ASP A 176 8.50 -11.78 19.66
N GLY A 177 7.89 -10.69 19.23
CA GLY A 177 6.45 -10.48 19.28
C GLY A 177 5.68 -11.39 18.31
N TYR A 178 4.36 -11.46 18.50
CA TYR A 178 3.48 -12.28 17.67
C TYR A 178 3.47 -11.84 16.20
N SER A 179 3.60 -12.80 15.29
CA SER A 179 3.34 -12.63 13.87
C SER A 179 2.73 -13.91 13.27
N CYS A 180 1.68 -13.77 12.46
CA CYS A 180 1.10 -14.83 11.64
C CYS A 180 1.47 -14.69 10.15
N HIS A 181 2.38 -13.76 9.82
CA HIS A 181 2.77 -13.42 8.45
C HIS A 181 4.16 -13.95 8.11
N PHE A 182 4.31 -14.38 6.86
CA PHE A 182 5.61 -14.73 6.26
C PHE A 182 5.51 -14.62 4.74
N VAL A 183 6.64 -14.39 4.07
CA VAL A 183 6.68 -14.29 2.61
C VAL A 183 6.71 -15.68 1.98
N ARG A 184 5.73 -15.97 1.13
CA ARG A 184 5.66 -17.22 0.35
C ARG A 184 6.41 -17.08 -0.96
N LYS A 185 7.03 -18.19 -1.40
CA LYS A 185 7.80 -18.24 -2.65
C LYS A 185 6.89 -18.50 -3.87
N PHE A 186 5.77 -17.78 -3.96
CA PHE A 186 4.89 -17.86 -5.12
C PHE A 186 5.42 -17.00 -6.28
N ASP A 187 5.25 -17.53 -7.48
CA ASP A 187 5.42 -16.78 -8.71
C ASP A 187 4.07 -16.78 -9.44
N PHE A 188 3.34 -15.69 -9.30
CA PHE A 188 2.00 -15.54 -9.86
C PHE A 188 2.01 -15.34 -11.39
N THR A 189 3.19 -15.13 -12.00
CA THR A 189 3.33 -14.88 -13.45
C THR A 189 3.66 -16.14 -14.24
N LYS A 190 3.93 -17.25 -13.57
CA LYS A 190 4.16 -18.57 -14.19
C LYS A 190 2.88 -19.40 -14.12
N ASN A 191 2.33 -19.70 -15.28
CA ASN A 191 1.32 -20.75 -15.51
C ASN A 191 2.00 -22.10 -15.72
#